data_bacc6b99c45c5889a96b92fd6d1f922d
#
_entry.id   bacc6b99c45c5889a96b92fd6d1f922d
#
_cell.length_a   1.000
_cell.length_b   1.000
_cell.length_c   1.000
_cell.angle_alpha   90.00
_cell.angle_beta   90.00
_cell.angle_gamma   90.00
#
_symmetry.space_group_name_H-M   'P 1'
#
loop_
_entity.id
_entity.type
_entity.pdbx_description
1 polymer ?
#
loop_
_entity_poly.entity_id
_entity_poly.type
_entity_poly.pdbx_seq_one_letter_code
_entity_poly.pdbx_strand_id
1 'polypeptide(L)'
;MDADPDMTATRVEHVVRRDAALLEGDLRTFLGSLAPGTTSLHGAALHRSLHAPVSDALGSKVGQQALPPAPGAPGGAGPLRPSMVYWAYRNYRGFPEELPDEEASADLAVVRRVAVAVRVLLKAAVVLDDIQDDSDVRYGEPALHVTHGVPVALNTGCWLIMQALRHAADPAVADSLARSVAHGFTGQALDLATRSADTRAELPAASAEMRVQFWESVAERKTGTLFRMPLDAALAGLRVGPEEQDVLDGAMRRLGLASQLFNDLTDVVPELGGANTHEDFDGLGNRVFLELLGSGTAPEDPDGLTGARLKAYVLGHPRLRDTLLELSARAVELKRSAKEAVHGVCRSAGAAAYFDLTIERKGHLIDRLHETVRRQGGA
;
A
#
# COMPACT_ATOMS: atom_id res chain seq x y z
N MET A 1 -16.25 -25.25 -24.68
CA MET A 1 -16.62 -25.93 -23.43
C MET A 1 -16.26 -24.94 -22.33
N ASP A 2 -17.22 -24.08 -22.01
CA ASP A 2 -17.01 -23.01 -21.02
C ASP A 2 -16.84 -23.67 -19.65
N ALA A 3 -15.67 -23.47 -19.04
CA ALA A 3 -15.39 -23.96 -17.69
C ALA A 3 -16.37 -23.29 -16.72
N ASP A 4 -16.96 -24.09 -15.83
CA ASP A 4 -17.85 -23.64 -14.78
C ASP A 4 -17.17 -22.49 -13.99
N PRO A 5 -17.79 -21.31 -13.87
CA PRO A 5 -17.20 -20.16 -13.18
C PRO A 5 -16.80 -20.47 -11.71
N ASP A 6 -17.54 -21.30 -11.01
CA ASP A 6 -17.26 -21.73 -9.63
C ASP A 6 -15.99 -22.60 -9.54
N MET A 7 -15.80 -23.50 -10.51
CA MET A 7 -14.57 -24.31 -10.62
C MET A 7 -13.35 -23.44 -10.92
N THR A 8 -13.50 -22.40 -11.73
CA THR A 8 -12.42 -21.47 -12.05
C THR A 8 -12.01 -20.64 -10.81
N ALA A 9 -12.96 -20.13 -10.05
CA ALA A 9 -12.71 -19.36 -8.84
C ALA A 9 -11.96 -20.19 -7.78
N THR A 10 -12.41 -21.43 -7.51
CA THR A 10 -11.77 -22.34 -6.55
C THR A 10 -10.34 -22.69 -6.96
N ARG A 11 -10.10 -22.94 -8.26
CA ARG A 11 -8.76 -23.19 -8.81
C ARG A 11 -7.83 -22.01 -8.62
N VAL A 12 -8.28 -20.82 -8.97
CA VAL A 12 -7.49 -19.59 -8.84
C VAL A 12 -7.15 -19.30 -7.38
N GLU A 13 -8.10 -19.48 -6.47
CA GLU A 13 -7.85 -19.33 -5.04
C GLU A 13 -6.74 -20.27 -4.54
N HIS A 14 -6.73 -21.52 -5.00
CA HIS A 14 -5.67 -22.48 -4.67
C HIS A 14 -4.29 -21.97 -5.14
N VAL A 15 -4.20 -21.42 -6.35
CA VAL A 15 -2.95 -20.86 -6.88
C VAL A 15 -2.51 -19.63 -6.07
N VAL A 16 -3.43 -18.72 -5.72
CA VAL A 16 -3.13 -17.57 -4.86
C VAL A 16 -2.56 -18.00 -3.51
N ARG A 17 -3.11 -19.04 -2.89
CA ARG A 17 -2.59 -19.61 -1.62
C ARG A 17 -1.21 -20.24 -1.78
N ARG A 18 -0.98 -20.98 -2.90
CA ARG A 18 0.33 -21.53 -3.23
C ARG A 18 1.38 -20.44 -3.38
N ASP A 19 1.10 -19.40 -4.14
CA ASP A 19 2.00 -18.27 -4.36
C ASP A 19 2.32 -17.53 -3.04
N ALA A 20 1.32 -17.38 -2.16
CA ALA A 20 1.52 -16.84 -0.83
C ALA A 20 2.44 -17.72 0.04
N ALA A 21 2.29 -19.05 -0.03
CA ALA A 21 3.14 -20.00 0.71
C ALA A 21 4.59 -19.97 0.20
N LEU A 22 4.81 -19.81 -1.11
CA LEU A 22 6.14 -19.60 -1.69
C LEU A 22 6.79 -18.34 -1.13
N LEU A 23 6.07 -17.22 -1.11
CA LEU A 23 6.56 -15.96 -0.54
C LEU A 23 6.99 -16.11 0.92
N GLU A 24 6.16 -16.73 1.75
CA GLU A 24 6.48 -16.93 3.17
C GLU A 24 7.67 -17.88 3.39
N GLY A 25 7.84 -18.89 2.53
CA GLY A 25 9.01 -19.76 2.52
C GLY A 25 10.29 -19.00 2.15
N ASP A 26 10.23 -18.20 1.09
CA ASP A 26 11.35 -17.39 0.60
C ASP A 26 11.74 -16.29 1.58
N LEU A 27 10.76 -15.65 2.22
CA LEU A 27 11.01 -14.63 3.24
C LEU A 27 11.72 -15.22 4.46
N ARG A 28 11.34 -16.43 4.90
CA ARG A 28 12.05 -17.13 5.98
C ARG A 28 13.50 -17.45 5.58
N THR A 29 13.72 -17.91 4.35
CA THR A 29 15.06 -18.19 3.81
C THR A 29 15.89 -16.91 3.75
N PHE A 30 15.30 -15.81 3.27
CA PHE A 30 15.93 -14.49 3.25
C PHE A 30 16.35 -14.05 4.67
N LEU A 31 15.44 -14.11 5.64
CA LEU A 31 15.73 -13.77 7.05
C LEU A 31 16.84 -14.64 7.62
N GLY A 32 16.81 -15.94 7.37
CA GLY A 32 17.84 -16.87 7.80
C GLY A 32 19.22 -16.53 7.23
N SER A 33 19.27 -16.03 5.98
CA SER A 33 20.53 -15.60 5.34
C SER A 33 21.14 -14.34 5.94
N LEU A 34 20.34 -13.54 6.65
CA LEU A 34 20.77 -12.29 7.29
C LEU A 34 21.29 -12.52 8.73
N ALA A 35 21.01 -13.67 9.34
CA ALA A 35 21.36 -13.95 10.73
C ALA A 35 22.87 -14.20 10.89
N PRO A 36 23.59 -13.41 11.69
CA PRO A 36 25.01 -13.67 11.97
C PRO A 36 25.17 -14.80 12.99
N GLY A 37 26.35 -15.41 13.00
CA GLY A 37 26.77 -16.24 14.12
C GLY A 37 26.82 -15.40 15.40
N THR A 38 26.10 -15.80 16.44
CA THR A 38 25.91 -15.03 17.69
C THR A 38 27.02 -15.30 18.75
N THR A 39 28.03 -16.10 18.43
CA THR A 39 29.04 -16.59 19.41
C THR A 39 30.07 -15.55 19.84
N SER A 40 30.18 -14.41 19.15
CA SER A 40 31.10 -13.33 19.51
C SER A 40 30.37 -12.12 20.12
N LEU A 41 31.09 -11.29 20.88
CA LEU A 41 30.55 -10.02 21.38
C LEU A 41 30.02 -9.14 20.25
N HIS A 42 30.73 -9.07 19.13
CA HIS A 42 30.29 -8.37 17.92
C HIS A 42 29.01 -8.97 17.34
N GLY A 43 28.92 -10.29 17.20
CA GLY A 43 27.71 -10.97 16.73
C GLY A 43 26.51 -10.73 17.64
N ALA A 44 26.70 -10.76 18.95
CA ALA A 44 25.66 -10.45 19.93
C ALA A 44 25.19 -8.98 19.86
N ALA A 45 26.10 -8.04 19.62
CA ALA A 45 25.76 -6.63 19.44
C ALA A 45 24.95 -6.42 18.15
N LEU A 46 25.37 -6.99 17.00
CA LEU A 46 24.62 -6.95 15.75
C LEU A 46 23.24 -7.60 15.89
N HIS A 47 23.14 -8.70 16.61
CA HIS A 47 21.86 -9.34 16.83
C HIS A 47 20.89 -8.37 17.52
N ARG A 48 21.28 -7.72 18.60
CA ARG A 48 20.41 -6.81 19.35
C ARG A 48 20.05 -5.53 18.60
N SER A 49 21.00 -4.94 17.85
CA SER A 49 20.82 -3.62 17.25
C SER A 49 20.45 -3.63 15.76
N LEU A 50 20.39 -4.81 15.13
CA LEU A 50 20.00 -4.94 13.73
C LEU A 50 19.09 -6.15 13.49
N HIS A 51 19.52 -7.39 13.86
CA HIS A 51 18.79 -8.58 13.44
C HIS A 51 17.47 -8.80 14.20
N ALA A 52 17.43 -8.52 15.50
CA ALA A 52 16.17 -8.56 16.24
C ALA A 52 15.19 -7.49 15.74
N PRO A 53 15.57 -6.20 15.60
CA PRO A 53 14.71 -5.19 14.99
C PRO A 53 14.23 -5.55 13.58
N VAL A 54 15.08 -6.15 12.72
CA VAL A 54 14.71 -6.64 11.39
C VAL A 54 13.68 -7.77 11.49
N SER A 55 13.90 -8.74 12.37
CA SER A 55 12.93 -9.82 12.62
C SER A 55 11.58 -9.27 13.08
N ASP A 56 11.58 -8.30 13.99
CA ASP A 56 10.37 -7.67 14.50
C ASP A 56 9.66 -6.88 13.38
N ALA A 57 10.40 -6.09 12.61
CA ALA A 57 9.83 -5.34 11.47
C ALA A 57 9.19 -6.24 10.42
N LEU A 58 9.81 -7.37 10.07
CA LEU A 58 9.31 -8.28 9.04
C LEU A 58 8.28 -9.29 9.58
N GLY A 59 8.40 -9.70 10.84
CA GLY A 59 7.60 -10.75 11.48
C GLY A 59 6.32 -10.24 12.14
N SER A 60 6.38 -9.13 12.89
CA SER A 60 5.32 -8.68 13.79
C SER A 60 3.97 -8.44 13.12
N LYS A 61 3.92 -7.95 11.90
CA LYS A 61 2.69 -7.53 11.23
C LYS A 61 2.23 -8.48 10.09
N VAL A 62 2.80 -9.67 10.02
CA VAL A 62 2.48 -10.66 8.97
C VAL A 62 1.06 -11.21 9.18
N GLY A 63 0.69 -11.56 10.40
CA GLY A 63 -0.64 -12.10 10.73
C GLY A 63 -1.78 -11.10 10.56
N GLN A 64 -1.51 -9.81 10.71
CA GLN A 64 -2.53 -8.75 10.66
C GLN A 64 -2.82 -8.27 9.23
N GLN A 65 -1.91 -8.48 8.30
CA GLN A 65 -2.18 -8.23 6.86
C GLN A 65 -2.96 -9.38 6.21
N ALA A 66 -3.04 -10.53 6.87
CA ALA A 66 -4.06 -11.54 6.62
C ALA A 66 -5.32 -11.08 7.36
N LEU A 67 -6.17 -10.27 6.72
CA LEU A 67 -7.50 -9.98 7.25
C LEU A 67 -8.20 -11.31 7.56
N PRO A 68 -8.88 -11.44 8.71
CA PRO A 68 -9.78 -12.57 8.90
C PRO A 68 -10.74 -12.60 7.71
N PRO A 69 -11.04 -13.78 7.16
CA PRO A 69 -11.96 -13.88 6.05
C PRO A 69 -13.27 -13.20 6.46
N ALA A 70 -13.79 -12.31 5.61
CA ALA A 70 -15.17 -11.90 5.74
C ALA A 70 -16.04 -13.17 5.73
N PRO A 71 -17.18 -13.22 6.47
CA PRO A 71 -18.06 -14.38 6.43
C PRO A 71 -18.40 -14.72 4.99
N GLY A 72 -17.94 -15.90 4.49
CA GLY A 72 -18.10 -16.34 3.11
C GLY A 72 -16.98 -15.95 2.13
N ALA A 73 -15.95 -15.20 2.56
CA ALA A 73 -14.78 -14.95 1.73
C ALA A 73 -13.73 -16.04 1.89
N PRO A 74 -12.99 -16.38 0.81
CA PRO A 74 -11.91 -17.37 0.86
C PRO A 74 -10.85 -16.96 1.88
N GLY A 75 -10.49 -17.90 2.77
CA GLY A 75 -9.57 -17.65 3.88
C GLY A 75 -8.15 -17.37 3.46
N GLY A 76 -7.49 -16.46 4.20
CA GLY A 76 -6.03 -16.43 4.40
C GLY A 76 -5.14 -16.36 3.17
N ALA A 77 -5.44 -15.49 2.22
CA ALA A 77 -4.56 -15.28 1.09
C ALA A 77 -3.48 -14.23 1.45
N GLY A 78 -2.26 -14.37 0.92
CA GLY A 78 -1.07 -13.57 1.24
C GLY A 78 -1.20 -12.04 1.10
N PRO A 79 -0.17 -11.28 1.41
CA PRO A 79 -0.23 -9.83 1.40
C PRO A 79 -0.52 -9.27 0.00
N LEU A 80 -1.44 -8.31 -0.08
CA LEU A 80 -1.96 -7.72 -1.32
C LEU A 80 -0.86 -7.38 -2.34
N ARG A 81 0.12 -6.58 -1.94
CA ARG A 81 1.10 -6.00 -2.86
C ARG A 81 2.12 -7.02 -3.40
N PRO A 82 2.74 -7.90 -2.60
CA PRO A 82 3.54 -8.98 -3.14
C PRO A 82 2.75 -9.98 -3.99
N SER A 83 1.44 -10.16 -3.73
CA SER A 83 0.58 -11.00 -4.59
C SER A 83 0.44 -10.43 -6.00
N MET A 84 0.57 -9.10 -6.19
CA MET A 84 0.57 -8.49 -7.51
C MET A 84 1.80 -8.88 -8.35
N VAL A 85 2.93 -9.17 -7.71
CA VAL A 85 4.13 -9.69 -8.39
C VAL A 85 3.83 -11.08 -8.98
N TYR A 86 3.20 -11.96 -8.20
CA TYR A 86 2.78 -13.28 -8.69
C TYR A 86 1.66 -13.17 -9.73
N TRP A 87 0.70 -12.24 -9.56
CA TRP A 87 -0.31 -11.98 -10.59
C TRP A 87 0.33 -11.67 -11.94
N ALA A 88 1.35 -10.80 -12.00
CA ALA A 88 2.04 -10.51 -13.25
C ALA A 88 2.61 -11.79 -13.88
N TYR A 89 3.25 -12.66 -13.09
CA TYR A 89 3.74 -13.93 -13.58
C TYR A 89 2.61 -14.81 -14.13
N ARG A 90 1.50 -14.96 -13.40
CA ARG A 90 0.34 -15.75 -13.84
C ARG A 90 -0.31 -15.19 -15.10
N ASN A 91 -0.35 -13.88 -15.24
CA ASN A 91 -0.88 -13.23 -16.44
C ASN A 91 0.01 -13.45 -17.67
N TYR A 92 1.33 -13.33 -17.52
CA TYR A 92 2.24 -13.32 -18.65
C TYR A 92 2.88 -14.67 -18.97
N ARG A 93 2.89 -15.63 -18.04
CA ARG A 93 3.49 -16.96 -18.23
C ARG A 93 2.48 -18.08 -18.10
N GLY A 94 1.40 -17.92 -17.35
CA GLY A 94 0.34 -18.92 -17.17
C GLY A 94 0.30 -19.51 -15.77
N PHE A 95 -0.63 -20.43 -15.60
CA PHE A 95 -0.91 -21.11 -14.34
C PHE A 95 -0.12 -22.42 -14.22
N PRO A 96 0.05 -22.98 -13.00
CA PRO A 96 0.91 -24.17 -12.78
C PRO A 96 0.62 -25.35 -13.69
N GLU A 97 -0.67 -25.61 -13.99
CA GLU A 97 -1.06 -26.72 -14.86
C GLU A 97 -0.74 -26.49 -16.34
N GLU A 98 -0.46 -25.25 -16.73
CA GLU A 98 -0.09 -24.85 -18.09
C GLU A 98 1.44 -24.88 -18.31
N LEU A 99 2.21 -25.05 -17.23
CA LEU A 99 3.67 -24.94 -17.19
C LEU A 99 4.28 -26.27 -16.70
N PRO A 100 4.72 -27.19 -17.59
CA PRO A 100 5.18 -28.54 -17.23
C PRO A 100 6.35 -28.56 -16.24
N ASP A 101 7.25 -27.56 -16.26
CA ASP A 101 8.43 -27.47 -15.39
C ASP A 101 8.49 -26.11 -14.67
N GLU A 102 7.38 -25.68 -14.06
CA GLU A 102 7.28 -24.36 -13.44
C GLU A 102 8.38 -24.10 -12.41
N GLU A 103 8.70 -25.09 -11.57
CA GLU A 103 9.69 -24.93 -10.49
C GLU A 103 11.11 -24.66 -11.02
N ALA A 104 11.43 -25.12 -12.21
CA ALA A 104 12.69 -24.88 -12.90
C ALA A 104 12.69 -23.56 -13.69
N SER A 105 11.56 -22.82 -13.75
CA SER A 105 11.44 -21.58 -14.53
C SER A 105 12.34 -20.49 -13.98
N ALA A 106 13.21 -19.95 -14.85
CA ALA A 106 14.04 -18.77 -14.53
C ALA A 106 13.18 -17.55 -14.21
N ASP A 107 12.04 -17.36 -14.88
CA ASP A 107 11.11 -16.26 -14.66
C ASP A 107 10.44 -16.38 -13.29
N LEU A 108 10.05 -17.58 -12.85
CA LEU A 108 9.52 -17.78 -11.50
C LEU A 108 10.58 -17.47 -10.44
N ALA A 109 11.83 -17.87 -10.66
CA ALA A 109 12.92 -17.54 -9.74
C ALA A 109 13.16 -16.04 -9.61
N VAL A 110 13.02 -15.26 -10.71
CA VAL A 110 13.04 -13.79 -10.68
C VAL A 110 11.85 -13.26 -9.89
N VAL A 111 10.63 -13.68 -10.21
CA VAL A 111 9.39 -13.24 -9.55
C VAL A 111 9.42 -13.48 -8.05
N ARG A 112 9.91 -14.64 -7.60
CA ARG A 112 10.08 -14.96 -6.18
C ARG A 112 11.00 -13.96 -5.47
N ARG A 113 12.15 -13.63 -6.08
CA ARG A 113 13.06 -12.60 -5.52
C ARG A 113 12.41 -11.22 -5.49
N VAL A 114 11.70 -10.84 -6.56
CA VAL A 114 10.95 -9.57 -6.62
C VAL A 114 9.89 -9.50 -5.52
N ALA A 115 9.12 -10.57 -5.31
CA ALA A 115 8.07 -10.62 -4.28
C ALA A 115 8.64 -10.43 -2.86
N VAL A 116 9.78 -11.06 -2.55
CA VAL A 116 10.50 -10.87 -1.28
C VAL A 116 11.01 -9.42 -1.18
N ALA A 117 11.67 -8.88 -2.22
CA ALA A 117 12.17 -7.52 -2.22
C ALA A 117 11.05 -6.49 -1.99
N VAL A 118 9.93 -6.62 -2.69
CA VAL A 118 8.73 -5.81 -2.49
C VAL A 118 8.21 -5.91 -1.05
N ARG A 119 8.13 -7.13 -0.49
CA ARG A 119 7.69 -7.35 0.90
C ARG A 119 8.58 -6.61 1.89
N VAL A 120 9.90 -6.69 1.69
CA VAL A 120 10.91 -6.05 2.55
C VAL A 120 10.83 -4.52 2.43
N LEU A 121 10.73 -3.98 1.21
CA LEU A 121 10.58 -2.53 0.97
C LEU A 121 9.32 -1.95 1.60
N LEU A 122 8.19 -2.65 1.51
CA LEU A 122 6.95 -2.22 2.15
C LEU A 122 7.08 -2.14 3.69
N LYS A 123 7.84 -3.05 4.29
CA LYS A 123 8.10 -3.01 5.73
C LYS A 123 9.08 -1.91 6.11
N ALA A 124 10.10 -1.69 5.28
CA ALA A 124 11.02 -0.57 5.45
C ALA A 124 10.28 0.78 5.39
N ALA A 125 9.40 0.95 4.40
CA ALA A 125 8.58 2.14 4.26
C ALA A 125 7.70 2.39 5.50
N VAL A 126 7.05 1.36 6.05
CA VAL A 126 6.24 1.48 7.27
C VAL A 126 7.09 1.89 8.47
N VAL A 127 8.30 1.32 8.63
CA VAL A 127 9.20 1.69 9.75
C VAL A 127 9.60 3.16 9.69
N LEU A 128 9.89 3.67 8.48
CA LEU A 128 10.30 5.07 8.29
C LEU A 128 9.10 6.02 8.41
N ASP A 129 7.95 5.64 7.87
CA ASP A 129 6.68 6.37 7.96
C ASP A 129 6.25 6.55 9.43
N ASP A 130 6.28 5.46 10.22
CA ASP A 130 5.95 5.49 11.65
C ASP A 130 6.82 6.51 12.44
N ILE A 131 8.12 6.64 12.09
CA ILE A 131 9.02 7.64 12.70
C ILE A 131 8.67 9.06 12.25
N GLN A 132 8.40 9.25 10.96
CA GLN A 132 8.13 10.56 10.36
C GLN A 132 6.78 11.13 10.77
N ASP A 133 5.81 10.25 11.00
CA ASP A 133 4.45 10.60 11.41
C ASP A 133 4.26 10.55 12.95
N ASP A 134 5.33 10.26 13.71
CA ASP A 134 5.30 10.11 15.18
C ASP A 134 4.22 9.12 15.65
N SER A 135 4.07 8.03 14.90
CA SER A 135 3.01 7.04 15.09
C SER A 135 3.44 5.96 16.08
N ASP A 136 2.99 6.02 17.32
CA ASP A 136 3.34 5.05 18.38
C ASP A 136 2.83 3.64 18.12
N VAL A 137 1.70 3.50 17.44
CA VAL A 137 0.99 2.23 17.25
C VAL A 137 0.62 2.04 15.77
N ARG A 138 0.92 0.86 15.23
CA ARG A 138 0.52 0.45 13.88
C ARG A 138 -0.16 -0.92 13.93
N TYR A 139 -1.43 -1.01 13.49
CA TYR A 139 -2.25 -2.24 13.54
C TYR A 139 -2.37 -2.84 14.96
N GLY A 140 -2.46 -2.00 15.98
CA GLY A 140 -2.61 -2.43 17.37
C GLY A 140 -1.31 -2.91 18.04
N GLU A 141 -0.17 -2.85 17.36
CA GLU A 141 1.15 -3.18 17.91
C GLU A 141 2.01 -1.92 18.03
N PRO A 142 2.92 -1.83 19.02
CA PRO A 142 3.87 -0.73 19.11
C PRO A 142 4.70 -0.60 17.82
N ALA A 143 4.92 0.63 17.36
CA ALA A 143 5.82 0.90 16.24
C ALA A 143 7.27 0.54 16.60
N LEU A 144 8.11 0.25 15.59
CA LEU A 144 9.47 -0.23 15.81
C LEU A 144 10.33 0.76 16.62
N HIS A 145 10.14 2.07 16.39
CA HIS A 145 10.88 3.12 17.10
C HIS A 145 10.47 3.25 18.58
N VAL A 146 9.25 2.88 18.94
CA VAL A 146 8.80 2.81 20.32
C VAL A 146 9.49 1.64 21.06
N THR A 147 9.66 0.50 20.39
CA THR A 147 10.25 -0.71 20.98
C THR A 147 11.77 -0.64 21.05
N HIS A 148 12.43 -0.14 19.99
CA HIS A 148 13.89 -0.20 19.83
C HIS A 148 14.58 1.18 19.86
N GLY A 149 13.81 2.26 19.94
CA GLY A 149 14.30 3.64 19.82
C GLY A 149 14.49 4.10 18.38
N VAL A 150 14.33 5.41 18.15
CA VAL A 150 14.41 6.05 16.83
C VAL A 150 15.72 5.72 16.08
N PRO A 151 16.94 5.81 16.68
CA PRO A 151 18.17 5.54 15.94
C PRO A 151 18.25 4.11 15.39
N VAL A 152 17.77 3.11 16.15
CA VAL A 152 17.79 1.71 15.74
C VAL A 152 16.74 1.46 14.66
N ALA A 153 15.52 1.99 14.83
CA ALA A 153 14.44 1.85 13.86
C ALA A 153 14.81 2.51 12.52
N LEU A 154 15.36 3.73 12.55
CA LEU A 154 15.83 4.45 11.35
C LEU A 154 16.89 3.64 10.60
N ASN A 155 17.92 3.17 11.31
CA ASN A 155 18.97 2.33 10.71
C ASN A 155 18.39 1.05 10.13
N THR A 156 17.43 0.41 10.81
CA THR A 156 16.76 -0.81 10.35
C THR A 156 15.97 -0.56 9.06
N GLY A 157 15.18 0.50 8.98
CA GLY A 157 14.45 0.88 7.78
C GLY A 157 15.37 1.11 6.57
N CYS A 158 16.41 1.93 6.75
CA CYS A 158 17.39 2.20 5.70
C CYS A 158 18.14 0.93 5.25
N TRP A 159 18.54 0.10 6.21
CA TRP A 159 19.24 -1.16 5.91
C TRP A 159 18.36 -2.15 5.15
N LEU A 160 17.06 -2.26 5.50
CA LEU A 160 16.09 -3.10 4.80
C LEU A 160 15.92 -2.67 3.34
N ILE A 161 15.90 -1.36 3.04
CA ILE A 161 15.87 -0.86 1.66
C ILE A 161 17.05 -1.42 0.86
N MET A 162 18.27 -1.30 1.41
CA MET A 162 19.49 -1.77 0.73
C MET A 162 19.48 -3.29 0.55
N GLN A 163 19.00 -4.06 1.53
CA GLN A 163 18.92 -5.52 1.42
C GLN A 163 17.89 -5.95 0.37
N ALA A 164 16.75 -5.27 0.28
CA ALA A 164 15.74 -5.55 -0.75
C ALA A 164 16.29 -5.33 -2.16
N LEU A 165 16.96 -4.19 -2.40
CA LEU A 165 17.57 -3.90 -3.71
C LEU A 165 18.65 -4.93 -4.09
N ARG A 166 19.47 -5.35 -3.13
CA ARG A 166 20.47 -6.42 -3.35
C ARG A 166 19.83 -7.77 -3.63
N HIS A 167 18.75 -8.10 -2.92
CA HIS A 167 18.04 -9.38 -3.07
C HIS A 167 17.37 -9.53 -4.45
N ALA A 168 16.97 -8.43 -5.07
CA ALA A 168 16.38 -8.44 -6.42
C ALA A 168 17.30 -9.11 -7.45
N ALA A 169 18.62 -8.93 -7.34
CA ALA A 169 19.68 -9.59 -8.11
C ALA A 169 19.57 -9.44 -9.66
N ASP A 170 18.63 -8.65 -10.15
CA ASP A 170 18.44 -8.29 -11.56
C ASP A 170 18.55 -6.77 -11.70
N PRO A 171 19.44 -6.24 -12.57
CA PRO A 171 19.67 -4.80 -12.68
C PRO A 171 18.42 -3.99 -13.03
N ALA A 172 17.56 -4.48 -13.93
CA ALA A 172 16.35 -3.76 -14.33
C ALA A 172 15.31 -3.74 -13.20
N VAL A 173 15.21 -4.84 -12.44
CA VAL A 173 14.36 -4.90 -11.25
C VAL A 173 14.88 -3.96 -10.17
N ALA A 174 16.19 -3.98 -9.87
CA ALA A 174 16.79 -3.13 -8.86
C ALA A 174 16.63 -1.63 -9.20
N ASP A 175 16.77 -1.25 -10.48
CA ASP A 175 16.54 0.10 -10.95
C ASP A 175 15.08 0.53 -10.83
N SER A 176 14.12 -0.34 -11.20
CA SER A 176 12.69 -0.11 -11.03
C SER A 176 12.31 0.09 -9.56
N LEU A 177 12.81 -0.76 -8.66
CA LEU A 177 12.59 -0.63 -7.21
C LEU A 177 13.21 0.65 -6.66
N ALA A 178 14.43 1.02 -7.08
CA ALA A 178 15.11 2.23 -6.63
C ALA A 178 14.34 3.50 -7.06
N ARG A 179 13.82 3.55 -8.30
CA ARG A 179 12.94 4.65 -8.74
C ARG A 179 11.69 4.73 -7.90
N SER A 180 11.05 3.61 -7.60
CA SER A 180 9.85 3.57 -6.75
C SER A 180 10.15 4.08 -5.34
N VAL A 181 11.27 3.70 -4.75
CA VAL A 181 11.72 4.20 -3.43
C VAL A 181 11.93 5.71 -3.46
N ALA A 182 12.60 6.25 -4.51
CA ALA A 182 12.81 7.68 -4.67
C ALA A 182 11.49 8.45 -4.82
N HIS A 183 10.53 7.91 -5.59
CA HIS A 183 9.18 8.49 -5.70
C HIS A 183 8.45 8.49 -4.36
N GLY A 184 8.53 7.40 -3.59
CA GLY A 184 7.94 7.31 -2.26
C GLY A 184 8.49 8.36 -1.29
N PHE A 185 9.82 8.55 -1.27
CA PHE A 185 10.44 9.61 -0.46
C PHE A 185 10.04 11.02 -0.92
N THR A 186 9.89 11.25 -2.23
CA THR A 186 9.38 12.54 -2.73
C THR A 186 7.93 12.78 -2.27
N GLY A 187 7.09 11.74 -2.31
CA GLY A 187 5.72 11.81 -1.81
C GLY A 187 5.66 12.10 -0.32
N GLN A 188 6.51 11.45 0.47
CA GLN A 188 6.60 11.69 1.90
C GLN A 188 7.10 13.11 2.23
N ALA A 189 8.05 13.64 1.46
CA ALA A 189 8.51 15.02 1.64
C ALA A 189 7.38 16.03 1.39
N LEU A 190 6.54 15.81 0.38
CA LEU A 190 5.37 16.65 0.12
C LEU A 190 4.31 16.53 1.24
N ASP A 191 4.11 15.33 1.76
CA ASP A 191 3.19 15.08 2.87
C ASP A 191 3.64 15.82 4.14
N LEU A 192 4.92 15.69 4.51
CA LEU A 192 5.52 16.40 5.63
C LEU A 192 5.45 17.93 5.46
N ALA A 193 5.56 18.44 4.22
CA ALA A 193 5.42 19.86 3.94
C ALA A 193 4.04 20.42 4.33
N THR A 194 2.99 19.59 4.34
CA THR A 194 1.64 20.00 4.76
C THR A 194 1.55 20.43 6.23
N ARG A 195 2.57 20.12 7.02
CA ARG A 195 2.71 20.53 8.44
C ARG A 195 3.46 21.85 8.60
N SER A 196 4.11 22.38 7.54
CA SER A 196 4.83 23.65 7.59
C SER A 196 3.88 24.86 7.58
N ALA A 197 4.28 25.95 8.24
CA ALA A 197 3.49 27.18 8.28
C ALA A 197 3.22 27.75 6.88
N ASP A 198 4.23 27.76 6.00
CA ASP A 198 4.09 28.29 4.65
C ASP A 198 3.03 27.53 3.84
N THR A 199 3.12 26.20 3.80
CA THR A 199 2.16 25.37 3.06
C THR A 199 0.76 25.45 3.66
N ARG A 200 0.66 25.59 4.99
CA ARG A 200 -0.62 25.76 5.69
C ARG A 200 -1.30 27.08 5.36
N ALA A 201 -0.53 28.15 5.12
CA ALA A 201 -1.06 29.42 4.65
C ALA A 201 -1.45 29.39 3.16
N GLU A 202 -0.64 28.74 2.33
CA GLU A 202 -0.81 28.69 0.87
C GLU A 202 -1.97 27.79 0.43
N LEU A 203 -2.11 26.59 0.99
CA LEU A 203 -3.10 25.59 0.54
C LEU A 203 -4.56 26.08 0.66
N PRO A 204 -5.02 26.68 1.76
CA PRO A 204 -6.37 27.23 1.85
C PRO A 204 -6.62 28.38 0.88
N ALA A 205 -5.59 29.18 0.58
CA ALA A 205 -5.68 30.31 -0.35
C ALA A 205 -5.63 29.90 -1.83
N ALA A 206 -5.18 28.68 -2.12
CA ALA A 206 -5.08 28.15 -3.48
C ALA A 206 -6.46 27.90 -4.10
N SER A 207 -6.53 27.85 -5.45
CA SER A 207 -7.75 27.43 -6.15
C SER A 207 -8.13 25.98 -5.85
N ALA A 208 -9.40 25.62 -6.01
CA ALA A 208 -9.85 24.24 -5.83
C ALA A 208 -9.05 23.27 -6.71
N GLU A 209 -8.77 23.64 -7.95
CA GLU A 209 -7.97 22.83 -8.87
C GLU A 209 -6.53 22.61 -8.35
N MET A 210 -5.87 23.67 -7.87
CA MET A 210 -4.53 23.56 -7.31
C MET A 210 -4.48 22.67 -6.06
N ARG A 211 -5.49 22.72 -5.19
CA ARG A 211 -5.59 21.85 -4.02
C ARG A 211 -5.76 20.39 -4.44
N VAL A 212 -6.61 20.12 -5.47
CA VAL A 212 -6.76 18.77 -6.03
C VAL A 212 -5.44 18.25 -6.60
N GLN A 213 -4.76 19.05 -7.43
CA GLN A 213 -3.48 18.69 -8.02
C GLN A 213 -2.39 18.43 -6.97
N PHE A 214 -2.35 19.25 -5.92
CA PHE A 214 -1.44 19.05 -4.81
C PHE A 214 -1.70 17.71 -4.12
N TRP A 215 -2.96 17.45 -3.72
CA TRP A 215 -3.33 16.18 -3.09
C TRP A 215 -3.04 14.97 -3.99
N GLU A 216 -3.41 15.02 -5.27
CA GLU A 216 -3.11 13.94 -6.21
C GLU A 216 -1.60 13.71 -6.33
N SER A 217 -0.80 14.77 -6.31
CA SER A 217 0.66 14.68 -6.36
C SER A 217 1.26 13.96 -5.15
N VAL A 218 0.74 14.24 -3.95
CA VAL A 218 1.12 13.54 -2.71
C VAL A 218 0.64 12.08 -2.76
N ALA A 219 -0.65 11.87 -3.01
CA ALA A 219 -1.29 10.56 -3.01
C ALA A 219 -0.66 9.60 -4.03
N GLU A 220 -0.36 10.09 -5.23
CA GLU A 220 0.28 9.31 -6.30
C GLU A 220 1.71 8.88 -5.92
N ARG A 221 2.50 9.79 -5.35
CA ARG A 221 3.90 9.50 -5.00
C ARG A 221 4.04 8.71 -3.71
N LYS A 222 3.22 8.95 -2.70
CA LYS A 222 3.22 8.21 -1.43
C LYS A 222 2.48 6.88 -1.61
N THR A 223 1.18 6.88 -1.62
CA THR A 223 0.34 5.66 -1.65
C THR A 223 0.33 4.99 -3.03
N GLY A 224 0.25 5.75 -4.11
CA GLY A 224 0.24 5.25 -5.48
C GLY A 224 1.49 4.44 -5.82
N THR A 225 2.66 4.89 -5.38
CA THR A 225 3.92 4.16 -5.54
C THR A 225 3.86 2.76 -4.92
N LEU A 226 3.18 2.60 -3.79
CA LEU A 226 3.04 1.29 -3.14
C LEU A 226 2.17 0.30 -3.95
N PHE A 227 1.32 0.78 -4.85
CA PHE A 227 0.55 -0.05 -5.79
C PHE A 227 1.32 -0.31 -7.08
N ARG A 228 2.07 0.67 -7.59
CA ARG A 228 2.84 0.58 -8.84
C ARG A 228 4.08 -0.30 -8.68
N MET A 229 4.87 -0.08 -7.63
CA MET A 229 6.16 -0.75 -7.39
C MET A 229 6.15 -2.28 -7.56
N PRO A 230 5.16 -3.04 -7.06
CA PRO A 230 5.13 -4.49 -7.25
C PRO A 230 5.04 -4.90 -8.71
N LEU A 231 4.19 -4.23 -9.48
CA LEU A 231 4.01 -4.52 -10.91
C LEU A 231 5.18 -4.02 -11.73
N ASP A 232 5.64 -2.79 -11.54
CA ASP A 232 6.78 -2.22 -12.27
C ASP A 232 8.02 -3.12 -12.15
N ALA A 233 8.30 -3.59 -10.93
CA ALA A 233 9.42 -4.50 -10.68
C ALA A 233 9.21 -5.88 -11.32
N ALA A 234 7.99 -6.43 -11.25
CA ALA A 234 7.68 -7.72 -11.87
C ALA A 234 7.75 -7.65 -13.39
N LEU A 235 7.18 -6.60 -14.00
CA LEU A 235 7.19 -6.39 -15.45
C LEU A 235 8.62 -6.17 -15.97
N ALA A 236 9.45 -5.42 -15.22
CA ALA A 236 10.86 -5.27 -15.53
C ALA A 236 11.59 -6.63 -15.52
N GLY A 237 11.35 -7.46 -14.51
CA GLY A 237 11.94 -8.80 -14.42
C GLY A 237 11.46 -9.77 -15.50
N LEU A 238 10.20 -9.69 -15.88
CA LEU A 238 9.57 -10.51 -16.92
C LEU A 238 9.79 -9.98 -18.34
N ARG A 239 10.42 -8.80 -18.49
CA ARG A 239 10.69 -8.14 -19.79
C ARG A 239 9.39 -7.89 -20.58
N VAL A 240 8.35 -7.43 -19.93
CA VAL A 240 7.08 -7.08 -20.57
C VAL A 240 7.23 -5.75 -21.32
N GLY A 241 6.55 -5.60 -22.45
CA GLY A 241 6.65 -4.42 -23.33
C GLY A 241 6.03 -3.15 -22.71
N PRO A 242 6.42 -1.95 -23.20
CA PRO A 242 6.02 -0.68 -22.59
C PRO A 242 4.52 -0.39 -22.69
N GLU A 243 3.85 -0.77 -23.78
CA GLU A 243 2.42 -0.48 -23.97
C GLU A 243 1.54 -1.07 -22.85
N GLU A 244 1.81 -2.32 -22.45
CA GLU A 244 1.08 -2.97 -21.35
C GLU A 244 1.49 -2.37 -19.99
N GLN A 245 2.75 -1.95 -19.83
CA GLN A 245 3.24 -1.25 -18.65
C GLN A 245 2.47 0.06 -18.43
N ASP A 246 2.24 0.86 -19.47
CA ASP A 246 1.52 2.14 -19.39
C ASP A 246 0.05 1.96 -18.94
N VAL A 247 -0.63 0.92 -19.46
CA VAL A 247 -2.01 0.59 -19.02
C VAL A 247 -2.04 0.22 -17.55
N LEU A 248 -1.12 -0.64 -17.12
CA LEU A 248 -1.04 -1.10 -15.74
C LEU A 248 -0.60 0.01 -14.78
N ASP A 249 0.31 0.88 -15.20
CA ASP A 249 0.72 2.07 -14.44
C ASP A 249 -0.48 2.98 -14.17
N GLY A 250 -1.25 3.31 -15.22
CA GLY A 250 -2.47 4.09 -15.09
C GLY A 250 -3.54 3.45 -14.20
N ALA A 251 -3.67 2.12 -14.25
CA ALA A 251 -4.59 1.38 -13.38
C ALA A 251 -4.14 1.41 -11.91
N MET A 252 -2.85 1.17 -11.64
CA MET A 252 -2.30 1.20 -10.28
C MET A 252 -2.31 2.60 -9.69
N ARG A 253 -2.10 3.64 -10.50
CA ARG A 253 -2.30 5.04 -10.08
C ARG A 253 -3.72 5.25 -9.57
N ARG A 254 -4.74 4.83 -10.30
CA ARG A 254 -6.15 4.94 -9.89
C ARG A 254 -6.44 4.17 -8.60
N LEU A 255 -5.92 2.94 -8.45
CA LEU A 255 -6.05 2.17 -7.20
C LEU A 255 -5.35 2.85 -6.02
N GLY A 256 -4.19 3.45 -6.25
CA GLY A 256 -3.47 4.23 -5.25
C GLY A 256 -4.29 5.43 -4.76
N LEU A 257 -4.85 6.20 -5.69
CA LEU A 257 -5.74 7.33 -5.38
C LEU A 257 -7.01 6.87 -4.64
N ALA A 258 -7.64 5.77 -5.06
CA ALA A 258 -8.80 5.20 -4.37
C ALA A 258 -8.45 4.77 -2.93
N SER A 259 -7.27 4.17 -2.74
CA SER A 259 -6.78 3.76 -1.42
C SER A 259 -6.45 4.95 -0.53
N GLN A 260 -5.90 6.03 -1.08
CA GLN A 260 -5.64 7.25 -0.32
C GLN A 260 -6.94 7.94 0.08
N LEU A 261 -7.91 8.06 -0.84
CA LEU A 261 -9.25 8.57 -0.49
C LEU A 261 -9.90 7.74 0.64
N PHE A 262 -9.75 6.42 0.60
CA PHE A 262 -10.26 5.56 1.68
C PHE A 262 -9.60 5.91 3.02
N ASN A 263 -8.27 6.08 3.07
CA ASN A 263 -7.57 6.48 4.30
C ASN A 263 -8.07 7.85 4.78
N ASP A 264 -8.10 8.86 3.89
CA ASP A 264 -8.54 10.21 4.23
C ASP A 264 -9.97 10.26 4.80
N LEU A 265 -10.86 9.44 4.23
CA LEU A 265 -12.25 9.34 4.68
C LEU A 265 -12.36 8.62 6.04
N THR A 266 -11.51 7.61 6.31
CA THR A 266 -11.53 6.89 7.59
C THR A 266 -11.01 7.71 8.76
N ASP A 267 -10.23 8.75 8.53
CA ASP A 267 -9.85 9.73 9.57
C ASP A 267 -11.06 10.51 10.10
N VAL A 268 -12.12 10.64 9.29
CA VAL A 268 -13.35 11.38 9.62
C VAL A 268 -14.51 10.44 9.97
N VAL A 269 -14.48 9.19 9.49
CA VAL A 269 -15.50 8.14 9.72
C VAL A 269 -14.84 6.93 10.39
N PRO A 270 -14.50 7.01 11.69
CA PRO A 270 -13.67 6.02 12.38
C PRO A 270 -14.34 4.65 12.56
N GLU A 271 -15.66 4.54 12.40
CA GLU A 271 -16.40 3.27 12.59
C GLU A 271 -15.95 2.16 11.63
N LEU A 272 -15.26 2.50 10.54
CA LEU A 272 -14.79 1.53 9.54
C LEU A 272 -13.35 1.10 9.72
N GLY A 273 -12.64 1.68 10.69
CA GLY A 273 -11.30 1.29 11.08
C GLY A 273 -10.30 1.25 9.92
N GLY A 274 -9.54 2.31 9.72
CA GLY A 274 -8.36 2.31 8.84
C GLY A 274 -7.21 1.47 9.43
N ALA A 275 -6.13 1.33 8.68
CA ALA A 275 -4.89 0.73 9.17
C ALA A 275 -4.23 1.56 10.29
N ASN A 276 -4.55 2.83 10.35
CA ASN A 276 -4.09 3.77 11.35
C ASN A 276 -5.20 3.97 12.39
N THR A 277 -4.87 3.76 13.65
CA THR A 277 -5.72 4.19 14.77
C THR A 277 -5.49 5.66 15.12
N HIS A 278 -4.64 6.33 14.37
CA HIS A 278 -4.26 7.73 14.56
C HIS A 278 -5.05 8.58 13.57
N GLU A 279 -5.87 9.46 14.10
CA GLU A 279 -6.53 10.51 13.35
C GLU A 279 -5.48 11.59 13.04
N ASP A 280 -5.02 11.67 11.77
CA ASP A 280 -4.01 12.67 11.38
C ASP A 280 -4.69 14.00 11.09
N PHE A 281 -4.81 14.84 12.12
CA PHE A 281 -5.23 16.22 12.01
C PHE A 281 -4.05 17.22 12.13
N ASP A 282 -2.82 16.74 12.04
CA ASP A 282 -1.64 17.61 12.18
C ASP A 282 -1.20 18.22 10.84
N GLY A 283 -1.53 17.59 9.72
CA GLY A 283 -1.25 18.06 8.38
C GLY A 283 -2.50 18.43 7.58
N LEU A 284 -2.33 19.23 6.51
CA LEU A 284 -3.39 19.55 5.55
C LEU A 284 -3.37 18.60 4.33
N GLY A 285 -2.75 17.42 4.44
CA GLY A 285 -2.64 16.43 3.36
C GLY A 285 -3.91 15.66 3.05
N ASN A 286 -4.92 15.70 3.93
CA ASN A 286 -6.17 14.97 3.77
C ASN A 286 -7.12 15.66 2.79
N ARG A 287 -7.64 14.89 1.83
CA ARG A 287 -8.53 15.40 0.76
C ARG A 287 -9.81 16.02 1.29
N VAL A 288 -10.40 15.46 2.35
CA VAL A 288 -11.61 15.99 2.98
C VAL A 288 -11.34 17.40 3.51
N PHE A 289 -10.19 17.61 4.19
CA PHE A 289 -9.82 18.92 4.74
C PHE A 289 -9.65 19.95 3.64
N LEU A 290 -8.94 19.60 2.56
CA LEU A 290 -8.71 20.50 1.43
C LEU A 290 -10.01 20.92 0.71
N GLU A 291 -11.01 20.05 0.63
CA GLU A 291 -12.32 20.42 0.08
C GLU A 291 -13.07 21.40 1.00
N LEU A 292 -13.08 21.11 2.30
CA LEU A 292 -13.80 21.92 3.27
C LEU A 292 -13.17 23.31 3.46
N LEU A 293 -11.85 23.39 3.52
CA LEU A 293 -11.12 24.66 3.61
C LEU A 293 -11.37 25.59 2.41
N GLY A 294 -11.60 25.02 1.23
CA GLY A 294 -11.88 25.78 0.00
C GLY A 294 -13.32 26.23 -0.16
N SER A 295 -14.22 25.93 0.76
CA SER A 295 -15.67 26.16 0.60
C SER A 295 -16.17 27.56 1.01
N GLY A 296 -15.28 28.51 1.24
CA GLY A 296 -15.63 29.93 1.52
C GLY A 296 -15.89 30.26 2.99
N THR A 297 -15.88 29.29 3.88
CA THR A 297 -15.93 29.48 5.35
C THR A 297 -14.55 29.28 5.96
N ALA A 298 -13.51 29.82 5.30
CA ALA A 298 -12.14 29.72 5.81
C ALA A 298 -12.07 30.26 7.24
N PRO A 299 -11.41 29.55 8.17
CA PRO A 299 -11.21 30.05 9.52
C PRO A 299 -10.40 31.36 9.50
N GLU A 300 -10.67 32.25 10.46
CA GLU A 300 -9.96 33.54 10.59
C GLU A 300 -8.44 33.36 10.81
N ASP A 301 -8.00 32.21 11.28
CA ASP A 301 -6.60 31.84 11.55
C ASP A 301 -6.30 30.44 10.98
N PRO A 302 -5.94 30.33 9.68
CA PRO A 302 -5.58 29.05 9.07
C PRO A 302 -4.34 28.41 9.70
N ASP A 303 -3.36 29.21 10.13
CA ASP A 303 -2.09 28.76 10.68
C ASP A 303 -2.25 28.03 12.03
N GLY A 304 -3.25 28.46 12.82
CA GLY A 304 -3.60 27.82 14.09
C GLY A 304 -4.53 26.62 13.98
N LEU A 305 -4.89 26.19 12.76
CA LEU A 305 -5.84 25.10 12.54
C LEU A 305 -5.12 23.74 12.53
N THR A 306 -4.78 23.23 13.72
CA THR A 306 -4.08 21.95 13.91
C THR A 306 -4.76 21.09 14.96
N GLY A 307 -4.56 19.78 14.93
CA GLY A 307 -5.02 18.85 15.95
C GLY A 307 -6.50 19.02 16.28
N ALA A 308 -6.84 19.21 17.54
CA ALA A 308 -8.22 19.33 18.00
C ALA A 308 -9.01 20.48 17.35
N ARG A 309 -8.35 21.60 16.97
CA ARG A 309 -9.03 22.72 16.30
C ARG A 309 -9.42 22.34 14.86
N LEU A 310 -8.51 21.71 14.11
CA LEU A 310 -8.80 21.21 12.77
C LEU A 310 -9.90 20.15 12.82
N LYS A 311 -9.82 19.21 13.75
CA LYS A 311 -10.85 18.19 13.97
C LYS A 311 -12.22 18.81 14.23
N ALA A 312 -12.31 19.79 15.14
CA ALA A 312 -13.56 20.48 15.45
C ALA A 312 -14.12 21.24 14.25
N TYR A 313 -13.25 21.90 13.47
CA TYR A 313 -13.66 22.58 12.24
C TYR A 313 -14.22 21.61 11.21
N VAL A 314 -13.51 20.51 10.92
CA VAL A 314 -13.93 19.49 9.95
C VAL A 314 -15.25 18.85 10.36
N LEU A 315 -15.34 18.36 11.60
CA LEU A 315 -16.55 17.67 12.09
C LEU A 315 -17.78 18.58 12.23
N GLY A 316 -17.56 19.88 12.46
CA GLY A 316 -18.64 20.90 12.52
C GLY A 316 -19.01 21.50 11.16
N HIS A 317 -18.30 21.13 10.08
CA HIS A 317 -18.49 21.82 8.80
C HIS A 317 -19.81 21.43 8.11
N PRO A 318 -20.64 22.39 7.66
CA PRO A 318 -21.97 22.10 7.10
C PRO A 318 -21.95 21.27 5.81
N ARG A 319 -20.86 21.32 5.04
CA ARG A 319 -20.68 20.53 3.81
C ARG A 319 -20.00 19.19 4.03
N LEU A 320 -19.63 18.83 5.26
CA LEU A 320 -18.88 17.59 5.53
C LEU A 320 -19.56 16.36 4.90
N ARG A 321 -20.86 16.21 5.13
CA ARG A 321 -21.62 15.07 4.63
C ARG A 321 -21.57 14.95 3.12
N ASP A 322 -21.82 16.05 2.39
CA ASP A 322 -21.83 16.05 0.93
C ASP A 322 -20.43 15.74 0.40
N THR A 323 -19.39 16.30 1.02
CA THR A 323 -17.98 16.02 0.70
C THR A 323 -17.63 14.54 0.90
N LEU A 324 -18.05 13.93 2.01
CA LEU A 324 -17.82 12.50 2.26
C LEU A 324 -18.52 11.62 1.21
N LEU A 325 -19.75 11.97 0.86
CA LEU A 325 -20.51 11.23 -0.17
C LEU A 325 -19.85 11.32 -1.54
N GLU A 326 -19.43 12.51 -1.96
CA GLU A 326 -18.77 12.74 -3.23
C GLU A 326 -17.42 12.01 -3.32
N LEU A 327 -16.56 12.17 -2.31
CA LEU A 327 -15.24 11.57 -2.30
C LEU A 327 -15.28 10.04 -2.17
N SER A 328 -16.23 9.49 -1.41
CA SER A 328 -16.41 8.04 -1.32
C SER A 328 -16.91 7.44 -2.63
N ALA A 329 -17.83 8.12 -3.33
CA ALA A 329 -18.26 7.72 -4.68
C ALA A 329 -17.09 7.77 -5.68
N ARG A 330 -16.24 8.81 -5.59
CA ARG A 330 -15.03 8.93 -6.43
C ARG A 330 -14.05 7.77 -6.18
N ALA A 331 -13.85 7.34 -4.93
CA ALA A 331 -12.99 6.21 -4.61
C ALA A 331 -13.50 4.90 -5.23
N VAL A 332 -14.82 4.64 -5.18
CA VAL A 332 -15.46 3.48 -5.84
C VAL A 332 -15.24 3.52 -7.34
N GLU A 333 -15.43 4.67 -7.98
CA GLU A 333 -15.25 4.84 -9.42
C GLU A 333 -13.80 4.64 -9.87
N LEU A 334 -12.84 5.17 -9.13
CA LEU A 334 -11.41 4.96 -9.39
C LEU A 334 -11.04 3.47 -9.30
N LYS A 335 -11.54 2.76 -8.28
CA LYS A 335 -11.33 1.31 -8.13
C LYS A 335 -11.95 0.55 -9.32
N ARG A 336 -13.19 0.85 -9.70
CA ARG A 336 -13.88 0.20 -10.81
C ARG A 336 -13.13 0.40 -12.12
N SER A 337 -12.79 1.65 -12.46
CA SER A 337 -12.05 1.99 -13.68
C SER A 337 -10.66 1.34 -13.73
N ALA A 338 -9.98 1.21 -12.58
CA ALA A 338 -8.71 0.51 -12.50
C ALA A 338 -8.86 -0.99 -12.81
N LYS A 339 -9.86 -1.65 -12.23
CA LYS A 339 -10.15 -3.07 -12.48
C LYS A 339 -10.47 -3.33 -13.95
N GLU A 340 -11.32 -2.50 -14.56
CA GLU A 340 -11.67 -2.61 -15.98
C GLU A 340 -10.42 -2.50 -16.88
N ALA A 341 -9.52 -1.55 -16.59
CA ALA A 341 -8.29 -1.40 -17.36
C ALA A 341 -7.37 -2.64 -17.23
N VAL A 342 -7.23 -3.20 -16.02
CA VAL A 342 -6.44 -4.42 -15.83
C VAL A 342 -7.09 -5.63 -16.52
N HIS A 343 -8.41 -5.77 -16.46
CA HIS A 343 -9.12 -6.83 -17.18
C HIS A 343 -8.87 -6.77 -18.68
N GLY A 344 -8.71 -5.56 -19.25
CA GLY A 344 -8.39 -5.35 -20.67
C GLY A 344 -7.01 -5.92 -21.09
N VAL A 345 -6.08 -6.11 -20.15
CA VAL A 345 -4.75 -6.70 -20.40
C VAL A 345 -4.58 -8.10 -19.82
N CYS A 346 -5.61 -8.65 -19.18
CA CYS A 346 -5.60 -10.02 -18.70
C CYS A 346 -5.61 -11.02 -19.87
N ARG A 347 -4.66 -11.95 -19.86
CA ARG A 347 -4.50 -12.99 -20.91
C ARG A 347 -5.41 -14.19 -20.73
N SER A 348 -6.09 -14.30 -19.59
CA SER A 348 -7.04 -15.38 -19.29
C SER A 348 -8.07 -14.94 -18.24
N ALA A 349 -9.21 -15.64 -18.20
CA ALA A 349 -10.21 -15.47 -17.15
C ALA A 349 -9.62 -15.78 -15.76
N GLY A 350 -8.67 -16.73 -15.67
CA GLY A 350 -7.96 -17.03 -14.44
C GLY A 350 -7.11 -15.85 -13.96
N ALA A 351 -6.43 -15.12 -14.86
CA ALA A 351 -5.66 -13.92 -14.50
C ALA A 351 -6.55 -12.79 -14.01
N ALA A 352 -7.71 -12.56 -14.64
CA ALA A 352 -8.70 -11.59 -14.18
C ALA A 352 -9.23 -11.95 -12.78
N ALA A 353 -9.59 -13.21 -12.55
CA ALA A 353 -10.05 -13.69 -11.24
C ALA A 353 -8.96 -13.60 -10.16
N TYR A 354 -7.69 -13.89 -10.48
CA TYR A 354 -6.57 -13.72 -9.55
C TYR A 354 -6.42 -12.26 -9.13
N PHE A 355 -6.49 -11.33 -10.10
CA PHE A 355 -6.43 -9.89 -9.83
C PHE A 355 -7.57 -9.47 -8.90
N ASP A 356 -8.80 -9.85 -9.23
CA ASP A 356 -9.97 -9.51 -8.44
C ASP A 356 -9.88 -10.04 -7.02
N LEU A 357 -9.55 -11.31 -6.83
CA LEU A 357 -9.32 -11.89 -5.50
C LEU A 357 -8.26 -11.12 -4.71
N THR A 358 -7.21 -10.65 -5.38
CA THR A 358 -6.12 -9.90 -4.75
C THR A 358 -6.58 -8.51 -4.33
N ILE A 359 -7.26 -7.78 -5.20
CA ILE A 359 -7.69 -6.39 -4.94
C ILE A 359 -8.83 -6.34 -3.93
N GLU A 360 -9.83 -7.20 -4.06
CA GLU A 360 -11.03 -7.17 -3.21
C GLU A 360 -10.77 -7.59 -1.75
N ARG A 361 -9.58 -8.11 -1.42
CA ARG A 361 -9.21 -8.32 -0.01
C ARG A 361 -9.31 -7.08 0.86
N LYS A 362 -9.00 -5.91 0.29
CA LYS A 362 -9.14 -4.60 0.94
C LYS A 362 -10.05 -3.67 0.14
N GLY A 363 -10.15 -3.87 -1.16
CA GLY A 363 -10.94 -3.04 -2.05
C GLY A 363 -12.43 -3.01 -1.72
N HIS A 364 -12.98 -4.10 -1.17
CA HIS A 364 -14.36 -4.15 -0.68
C HIS A 364 -14.63 -3.16 0.46
N LEU A 365 -13.61 -2.73 1.21
CA LEU A 365 -13.76 -1.73 2.27
C LEU A 365 -14.10 -0.35 1.68
N ILE A 366 -13.64 -0.04 0.46
CA ILE A 366 -13.98 1.20 -0.26
C ILE A 366 -15.49 1.23 -0.54
N ASP A 367 -16.05 0.12 -1.04
CA ASP A 367 -17.49 0.03 -1.32
C ASP A 367 -18.31 0.12 -0.03
N ARG A 368 -17.88 -0.61 1.00
CA ARG A 368 -18.51 -0.60 2.31
C ARG A 368 -18.51 0.79 2.95
N LEU A 369 -17.40 1.54 2.81
CA LEU A 369 -17.32 2.92 3.28
C LEU A 369 -18.35 3.80 2.58
N HIS A 370 -18.42 3.75 1.25
CA HIS A 370 -19.40 4.50 0.48
C HIS A 370 -20.85 4.16 0.87
N GLU A 371 -21.17 2.88 1.05
CA GLU A 371 -22.48 2.45 1.52
C GLU A 371 -22.80 2.98 2.92
N THR A 372 -21.82 2.99 3.84
CA THR A 372 -22.00 3.50 5.21
C THR A 372 -22.29 4.99 5.20
N VAL A 373 -21.48 5.78 4.49
CA VAL A 373 -21.68 7.23 4.33
C VAL A 373 -23.08 7.52 3.72
N ARG A 374 -23.50 6.73 2.75
CA ARG A 374 -24.80 6.87 2.10
C ARG A 374 -25.98 6.59 3.06
N ARG A 375 -25.85 5.59 3.93
CA ARG A 375 -26.90 5.23 4.92
C ARG A 375 -27.04 6.26 6.03
N GLN A 376 -25.93 6.79 6.56
CA GLN A 376 -25.95 7.85 7.57
C GLN A 376 -26.66 9.12 7.10
N GLY A 377 -26.97 9.22 5.84
CA GLY A 377 -27.65 10.33 5.18
C GLY A 377 -29.14 10.15 4.93
N GLY A 378 -29.69 9.01 5.23
CA GLY A 378 -31.12 8.70 5.03
C GLY A 378 -31.96 8.66 6.34
N ALA A 379 -31.37 9.04 7.48
CA ALA A 379 -32.08 9.10 8.77
C ALA A 379 -32.38 10.62 9.15
#